data_972498f9906a18e574f6aa1001488be0
#
_entry.id   972498f9906a18e574f6aa1001488be0
#
_cell.length_a   1.000
_cell.length_b   1.000
_cell.length_c   1.000
_cell.angle_alpha   90.00
_cell.angle_beta   90.00
_cell.angle_gamma   90.00
#
_symmetry.space_group_name_H-M   'P 1'
#
loop_
_entity.id
_entity.type
_entity.pdbx_description
1 polymer ?
#
loop_
_entity_poly.entity_id
_entity_poly.type
_entity_poly.pdbx_seq_one_letter_code
_entity_poly.pdbx_strand_id
1 'polypeptide(L)'
;MFRTISNFMRVAEIRRKILFTLAMLIVFRIGTFIPVPHTNAEVLKVQDQANVLGMLNVFGGGALQHFSIFAVGITPYITASIIVQLLQMDVIPKFSEWAKQGEMGRKKSAQFIRYFTIILAFIQAIGMSYGFNNIAGGQLITDQSWTTYLFIATVLTAGTAFLLWLGEQITANGVGNGISMIIFAGLVAAIPNVANQIYLQQFQNAGDQLFMHIIKIVLIGLVILAIVVGVIYIQQAVRKIPIQYAKAVSGNNQYQGAKNTHLPLKVNSAGVIPVIFASAFLMTPRTIAQLFPDSSISKWLVANLDFAHPIGMTLYVGLIVAFTYFYAFIQVNPEQMAENLKKQNGYVPGIRPGKATEQYVTKILYRLTFIGAIFLGAISILPLVFTKIATLPPSAQIGGTSLLIIVGVALETMKTLESQLVKRHYKGFIKKVN
;
A
#
# COMPACT_ATOMS: atom_id res chain seq x y z
N MET A 1 -15.36 8.79 17.59
CA MET A 1 -14.19 7.90 17.52
C MET A 1 -13.95 7.11 18.82
N PHE A 2 -13.77 7.74 19.98
CA PHE A 2 -13.53 7.00 21.23
C PHE A 2 -14.64 6.00 21.62
N ARG A 3 -15.91 6.33 21.43
CA ARG A 3 -17.04 5.41 21.65
C ARG A 3 -16.99 4.19 20.69
N THR A 4 -16.58 4.37 19.45
CA THR A 4 -16.48 3.30 18.45
C THR A 4 -15.35 2.33 18.82
N ILE A 5 -14.18 2.85 19.22
CA ILE A 5 -13.05 2.03 19.68
C ILE A 5 -13.42 1.27 20.96
N SER A 6 -14.07 1.92 21.92
CA SER A 6 -14.58 1.26 23.14
C SER A 6 -15.54 0.12 22.79
N ASN A 7 -16.42 0.29 21.81
CA ASN A 7 -17.35 -0.73 21.37
C ASN A 7 -16.64 -1.93 20.71
N PHE A 8 -15.56 -1.71 19.95
CA PHE A 8 -14.73 -2.79 19.38
C PHE A 8 -14.07 -3.62 20.48
N MET A 9 -13.54 -2.98 21.52
CA MET A 9 -12.88 -3.66 22.64
C MET A 9 -13.84 -4.47 23.53
N ARG A 10 -15.13 -4.13 23.56
CA ARG A 10 -16.17 -4.87 24.31
C ARG A 10 -16.52 -6.21 23.67
N VAL A 11 -16.33 -6.36 22.36
CA VAL A 11 -16.62 -7.61 21.63
C VAL A 11 -15.40 -8.51 21.69
N ALA A 12 -15.46 -9.62 22.43
CA ALA A 12 -14.34 -10.51 22.71
C ALA A 12 -13.61 -11.01 21.45
N GLU A 13 -14.33 -11.33 20.36
CA GLU A 13 -13.73 -11.80 19.12
C GLU A 13 -12.96 -10.68 18.38
N ILE A 14 -13.53 -9.47 18.30
CA ILE A 14 -12.88 -8.33 17.68
C ILE A 14 -11.63 -7.94 18.51
N ARG A 15 -11.76 -7.94 19.83
CA ARG A 15 -10.63 -7.71 20.75
C ARG A 15 -9.51 -8.71 20.53
N ARG A 16 -9.83 -10.01 20.40
CA ARG A 16 -8.83 -11.07 20.13
C ARG A 16 -8.11 -10.83 18.82
N LYS A 17 -8.82 -10.45 17.75
CA LYS A 17 -8.24 -10.14 16.44
C LYS A 17 -7.33 -8.92 16.49
N ILE A 18 -7.74 -7.85 17.19
CA ILE A 18 -6.94 -6.64 17.37
C ILE A 18 -5.65 -6.98 18.14
N LEU A 19 -5.76 -7.68 19.26
CA LEU A 19 -4.59 -8.08 20.07
C LEU A 19 -3.66 -8.99 19.28
N PHE A 20 -4.20 -9.94 18.50
CA PHE A 20 -3.40 -10.78 17.62
C PHE A 20 -2.63 -9.95 16.59
N THR A 21 -3.30 -8.99 15.93
CA THR A 21 -2.64 -8.10 14.96
C THR A 21 -1.53 -7.30 15.62
N LEU A 22 -1.77 -6.71 16.80
CA LEU A 22 -0.75 -5.97 17.54
C LEU A 22 0.44 -6.86 17.93
N ALA A 23 0.18 -8.09 18.39
CA ALA A 23 1.25 -9.04 18.71
C ALA A 23 2.11 -9.38 17.50
N MET A 24 1.50 -9.60 16.32
CA MET A 24 2.23 -9.84 15.07
C MET A 24 3.05 -8.60 14.62
N LEU A 25 2.52 -7.39 14.81
CA LEU A 25 3.27 -6.16 14.53
C LEU A 25 4.46 -5.95 15.48
N ILE A 26 4.35 -6.38 16.74
CA ILE A 26 5.48 -6.40 17.67
C ILE A 26 6.56 -7.38 17.19
N VAL A 27 6.18 -8.58 16.75
CA VAL A 27 7.13 -9.55 16.17
C VAL A 27 7.84 -8.96 14.95
N PHE A 28 7.08 -8.30 14.04
CA PHE A 28 7.67 -7.56 12.93
C PHE A 28 8.69 -6.53 13.42
N ARG A 29 8.33 -5.72 14.42
CA ARG A 29 9.20 -4.66 14.93
C ARG A 29 10.49 -5.22 15.56
N ILE A 30 10.41 -6.31 16.32
CA ILE A 30 11.60 -6.98 16.87
C ILE A 30 12.54 -7.41 15.75
N GLY A 31 12.02 -8.04 14.70
CA GLY A 31 12.84 -8.50 13.57
C GLY A 31 13.53 -7.38 12.78
N THR A 32 12.99 -6.14 12.80
CA THR A 32 13.66 -4.99 12.14
C THR A 32 14.96 -4.56 12.86
N PHE A 33 15.20 -5.00 14.09
CA PHE A 33 16.42 -4.71 14.85
C PHE A 33 17.44 -5.86 14.83
N ILE A 34 17.10 -7.03 14.29
CA ILE A 34 18.02 -8.17 14.21
C ILE A 34 18.90 -7.98 12.97
N PRO A 35 20.20 -7.65 13.14
CA PRO A 35 21.09 -7.45 11.98
C PRO A 35 21.39 -8.77 11.28
N VAL A 36 21.70 -8.71 10.00
CA VAL A 36 22.15 -9.87 9.23
C VAL A 36 23.57 -10.24 9.69
N PRO A 37 23.85 -11.52 9.96
CA PRO A 37 25.20 -11.95 10.30
C PRO A 37 26.24 -11.59 9.22
N HIS A 38 27.50 -11.41 9.62
CA HIS A 38 28.61 -10.99 8.75
C HIS A 38 28.46 -9.58 8.15
N THR A 39 27.63 -8.71 8.74
CA THR A 39 27.46 -7.32 8.29
C THR A 39 27.73 -6.33 9.41
N ASN A 40 28.37 -5.20 9.06
CA ASN A 40 28.57 -4.07 9.96
C ASN A 40 27.56 -2.95 9.65
N ALA A 41 26.40 -3.02 10.29
CA ALA A 41 25.31 -2.05 10.04
C ALA A 41 25.64 -0.62 10.52
N GLU A 42 26.66 -0.40 11.34
CA GLU A 42 27.02 0.93 11.84
C GLU A 42 27.50 1.86 10.70
N VAL A 43 28.12 1.30 9.69
CA VAL A 43 28.61 2.03 8.52
C VAL A 43 27.44 2.69 7.75
N LEU A 44 26.27 2.06 7.72
CA LEU A 44 25.08 2.62 7.05
C LEU A 44 24.46 3.78 7.82
N LYS A 45 24.60 3.85 9.13
CA LYS A 45 24.07 4.96 9.95
C LYS A 45 24.78 6.29 9.64
N VAL A 46 26.06 6.24 9.27
CA VAL A 46 26.88 7.41 8.96
C VAL A 46 26.53 7.95 7.57
N GLN A 47 26.08 7.10 6.64
CA GLN A 47 25.78 7.47 5.26
C GLN A 47 24.30 7.80 4.99
N ASP A 48 23.47 7.94 5.99
CA ASP A 48 22.03 8.21 5.91
C ASP A 48 21.64 9.53 5.17
N GLN A 49 22.64 10.23 4.63
CA GLN A 49 22.47 11.46 3.86
C GLN A 49 22.15 11.25 2.37
N ALA A 50 22.19 10.03 1.85
CA ALA A 50 21.86 9.77 0.46
C ALA A 50 20.36 9.44 0.27
N ASN A 51 19.68 10.30 -0.47
CA ASN A 51 18.23 10.35 -0.68
C ASN A 51 17.51 9.05 -1.06
N VAL A 52 18.21 8.04 -1.59
CA VAL A 52 17.65 6.76 -2.06
C VAL A 52 17.41 5.79 -0.91
N LEU A 53 18.30 5.79 0.07
CA LEU A 53 18.24 4.92 1.24
C LEU A 53 17.06 5.27 2.15
N GLY A 54 16.74 6.57 2.25
CA GLY A 54 15.66 7.06 3.11
C GLY A 54 14.30 6.47 2.73
N MET A 55 13.95 6.44 1.45
CA MET A 55 12.65 5.91 1.01
C MET A 55 12.52 4.39 1.20
N LEU A 56 13.54 3.62 0.81
CA LEU A 56 13.57 2.16 1.04
C LEU A 56 13.48 1.83 2.53
N ASN A 57 14.18 2.60 3.36
CA ASN A 57 14.17 2.43 4.81
C ASN A 57 12.78 2.65 5.43
N VAL A 58 12.02 3.59 4.91
CA VAL A 58 10.67 3.89 5.39
C VAL A 58 9.69 2.76 5.08
N PHE A 59 9.70 2.22 3.86
CA PHE A 59 8.86 1.06 3.51
C PHE A 59 9.26 -0.21 4.29
N GLY A 60 10.53 -0.33 4.66
CA GLY A 60 11.04 -1.41 5.51
C GLY A 60 10.88 -1.17 7.01
N GLY A 61 10.31 -0.02 7.44
CA GLY A 61 10.14 0.29 8.87
C GLY A 61 11.43 0.51 9.65
N GLY A 62 12.49 1.01 9.00
CA GLY A 62 13.81 1.19 9.59
C GLY A 62 14.72 -0.04 9.49
N ALA A 63 14.24 -1.12 8.89
CA ALA A 63 14.99 -2.37 8.74
C ALA A 63 16.29 -2.21 7.96
N LEU A 64 16.34 -1.26 7.04
CA LEU A 64 17.51 -1.02 6.20
C LEU A 64 18.64 -0.30 6.95
N GLN A 65 18.33 0.63 7.86
CA GLN A 65 19.34 1.33 8.69
C GLN A 65 20.14 0.37 9.56
N HIS A 66 19.50 -0.72 9.97
CA HIS A 66 20.13 -1.77 10.75
C HIS A 66 20.62 -2.94 9.90
N PHE A 67 20.47 -2.86 8.58
CA PHE A 67 20.68 -3.98 7.66
C PHE A 67 20.14 -5.28 8.25
N SER A 68 18.87 -5.23 8.69
CA SER A 68 18.22 -6.33 9.40
C SER A 68 17.79 -7.44 8.45
N ILE A 69 17.42 -8.58 9.03
CA ILE A 69 16.87 -9.72 8.26
C ILE A 69 15.65 -9.35 7.42
N PHE A 70 14.99 -8.22 7.73
CA PHE A 70 13.84 -7.68 6.97
C PHE A 70 14.21 -6.51 6.05
N ALA A 71 15.51 -6.31 5.75
CA ALA A 71 15.95 -5.16 4.96
C ALA A 71 15.35 -5.12 3.54
N VAL A 72 15.13 -6.26 2.88
CA VAL A 72 14.43 -6.36 1.58
C VAL A 72 12.93 -6.06 1.71
N GLY A 73 12.36 -6.33 2.89
CA GLY A 73 10.96 -6.04 3.20
C GLY A 73 9.95 -6.83 2.38
N ILE A 74 8.82 -6.19 2.08
CA ILE A 74 7.68 -6.77 1.35
C ILE A 74 7.72 -6.40 -0.15
N THR A 75 8.68 -5.60 -0.58
CA THR A 75 8.79 -5.11 -1.97
C THR A 75 8.75 -6.24 -3.01
N PRO A 76 9.45 -7.39 -2.84
CA PRO A 76 9.38 -8.49 -3.79
C PRO A 76 7.97 -9.07 -3.95
N TYR A 77 7.20 -9.15 -2.86
CA TYR A 77 5.82 -9.60 -2.92
C TYR A 77 4.91 -8.63 -3.68
N ILE A 78 5.08 -7.34 -3.46
CA ILE A 78 4.33 -6.31 -4.19
C ILE A 78 4.61 -6.46 -5.68
N THR A 79 5.87 -6.54 -6.07
CA THR A 79 6.29 -6.72 -7.48
C THR A 79 5.73 -8.01 -8.08
N ALA A 80 5.84 -9.14 -7.37
CA ALA A 80 5.29 -10.42 -7.80
C ALA A 80 3.77 -10.36 -8.01
N SER A 81 3.06 -9.73 -7.07
CA SER A 81 1.61 -9.56 -7.13
C SER A 81 1.17 -8.73 -8.33
N ILE A 82 1.89 -7.63 -8.63
CA ILE A 82 1.64 -6.78 -9.80
C ILE A 82 1.82 -7.59 -11.09
N ILE A 83 2.96 -8.27 -11.24
CA ILE A 83 3.27 -9.05 -12.43
C ILE A 83 2.18 -10.12 -12.66
N VAL A 84 1.79 -10.85 -11.63
CA VAL A 84 0.76 -11.89 -11.75
C VAL A 84 -0.61 -11.28 -12.10
N GLN A 85 -0.97 -10.14 -11.51
CA GLN A 85 -2.23 -9.45 -11.85
C GLN A 85 -2.23 -8.95 -13.30
N LEU A 86 -1.10 -8.44 -13.80
CA LEU A 86 -0.96 -8.06 -15.22
C LEU A 86 -1.08 -9.29 -16.14
N LEU A 87 -0.47 -10.41 -15.78
CA LEU A 87 -0.56 -11.65 -16.55
C LEU A 87 -1.97 -12.25 -16.58
N GLN A 88 -2.80 -11.96 -15.58
CA GLN A 88 -4.20 -12.39 -15.52
C GLN A 88 -5.12 -11.63 -16.50
N MET A 89 -4.67 -10.49 -17.07
CA MET A 89 -5.44 -9.70 -18.02
C MET A 89 -5.27 -10.20 -19.46
N ASP A 90 -5.62 -11.45 -19.71
CA ASP A 90 -5.59 -12.11 -21.03
C ASP A 90 -4.23 -12.10 -21.76
N VAL A 91 -3.13 -11.78 -21.03
CA VAL A 91 -1.77 -11.86 -21.56
C VAL A 91 -1.34 -13.34 -21.69
N ILE A 92 -1.64 -14.14 -20.67
CA ILE A 92 -1.38 -15.57 -20.68
C ILE A 92 -2.67 -16.32 -20.38
N PRO A 93 -3.19 -17.18 -21.29
CA PRO A 93 -4.49 -17.86 -21.14
C PRO A 93 -4.64 -18.60 -19.81
N LYS A 94 -3.59 -19.26 -19.34
CA LYS A 94 -3.60 -20.00 -18.07
C LYS A 94 -3.89 -19.14 -16.85
N PHE A 95 -3.33 -17.91 -16.79
CA PHE A 95 -3.59 -16.98 -15.69
C PHE A 95 -4.96 -16.32 -15.79
N SER A 96 -5.43 -16.06 -17.01
CA SER A 96 -6.79 -15.58 -17.28
C SER A 96 -7.85 -16.62 -16.85
N GLU A 97 -7.61 -17.91 -17.13
CA GLU A 97 -8.49 -18.98 -16.63
C GLU A 97 -8.55 -19.00 -15.09
N TRP A 98 -7.43 -18.83 -14.39
CA TRP A 98 -7.43 -18.73 -12.93
C TRP A 98 -8.28 -17.55 -12.44
N ALA A 99 -8.21 -16.39 -13.09
CA ALA A 99 -9.03 -15.25 -12.75
C ALA A 99 -10.55 -15.55 -12.87
N LYS A 100 -10.94 -16.42 -13.83
CA LYS A 100 -12.33 -16.85 -14.06
C LYS A 100 -12.80 -17.99 -13.14
N GLN A 101 -11.88 -18.80 -12.55
CA GLN A 101 -12.18 -19.94 -11.68
C GLN A 101 -12.63 -19.55 -10.26
N GLY A 102 -12.83 -18.27 -9.95
CA GLY A 102 -13.31 -17.81 -8.65
C GLY A 102 -12.35 -18.14 -7.49
N GLU A 103 -12.82 -18.77 -6.42
CA GLU A 103 -12.02 -19.02 -5.22
C GLU A 103 -10.86 -20.01 -5.44
N MET A 104 -11.08 -21.05 -6.24
CA MET A 104 -10.02 -22.01 -6.60
C MET A 104 -8.87 -21.34 -7.36
N GLY A 105 -9.18 -20.48 -8.33
CA GLY A 105 -8.20 -19.76 -9.09
C GLY A 105 -7.44 -18.74 -8.25
N ARG A 106 -8.11 -18.06 -7.31
CA ARG A 106 -7.46 -17.16 -6.34
C ARG A 106 -6.42 -17.89 -5.48
N LYS A 107 -6.71 -19.10 -5.01
CA LYS A 107 -5.76 -19.92 -4.25
C LYS A 107 -4.53 -20.28 -5.08
N LYS A 108 -4.71 -20.69 -6.35
CA LYS A 108 -3.60 -21.01 -7.27
C LYS A 108 -2.75 -19.78 -7.55
N SER A 109 -3.37 -18.63 -7.82
CA SER A 109 -2.67 -17.36 -8.03
C SER A 109 -1.87 -16.94 -6.81
N ALA A 110 -2.43 -17.03 -5.61
CA ALA A 110 -1.76 -16.71 -4.36
C ALA A 110 -0.53 -17.61 -4.13
N GLN A 111 -0.66 -18.91 -4.42
CA GLN A 111 0.45 -19.86 -4.32
C GLN A 111 1.58 -19.52 -5.30
N PHE A 112 1.24 -19.19 -6.56
CA PHE A 112 2.22 -18.78 -7.56
C PHE A 112 2.92 -17.48 -7.16
N ILE A 113 2.18 -16.49 -6.65
CA ILE A 113 2.74 -15.23 -6.14
C ILE A 113 3.76 -15.51 -5.03
N ARG A 114 3.51 -16.43 -4.11
CA ARG A 114 4.46 -16.79 -3.05
C ARG A 114 5.78 -17.32 -3.61
N TYR A 115 5.75 -18.30 -4.53
CA TYR A 115 6.96 -18.85 -5.13
C TYR A 115 7.73 -17.79 -5.90
N PHE A 116 7.01 -17.00 -6.69
CA PHE A 116 7.62 -15.93 -7.47
C PHE A 116 8.22 -14.84 -6.59
N THR A 117 7.59 -14.54 -5.45
CA THR A 117 8.14 -13.63 -4.43
C THR A 117 9.48 -14.10 -3.90
N ILE A 118 9.65 -15.39 -3.61
CA ILE A 118 10.91 -15.93 -3.08
C ILE A 118 12.03 -15.79 -4.12
N ILE A 119 11.75 -16.08 -5.38
CA ILE A 119 12.72 -15.91 -6.46
C ILE A 119 13.12 -14.44 -6.62
N LEU A 120 12.16 -13.53 -6.67
CA LEU A 120 12.43 -12.09 -6.76
C LEU A 120 13.16 -11.57 -5.53
N ALA A 121 12.80 -12.04 -4.33
CA ALA A 121 13.46 -11.66 -3.09
C ALA A 121 14.92 -12.05 -3.09
N PHE A 122 15.26 -13.25 -3.59
CA PHE A 122 16.63 -13.71 -3.68
C PHE A 122 17.47 -12.86 -4.64
N ILE A 123 16.93 -12.54 -5.83
CA ILE A 123 17.60 -11.67 -6.80
C ILE A 123 17.80 -10.26 -6.23
N GLN A 124 16.76 -9.70 -5.60
CA GLN A 124 16.84 -8.37 -4.99
C GLN A 124 17.77 -8.35 -3.78
N ALA A 125 17.83 -9.42 -3.00
CA ALA A 125 18.73 -9.54 -1.85
C ALA A 125 20.20 -9.53 -2.26
N ILE A 126 20.57 -10.24 -3.34
CA ILE A 126 21.92 -10.18 -3.91
C ILE A 126 22.23 -8.75 -4.36
N GLY A 127 21.31 -8.14 -5.13
CA GLY A 127 21.47 -6.77 -5.62
C GLY A 127 21.65 -5.76 -4.51
N MET A 128 20.83 -5.87 -3.49
CA MET A 128 20.88 -4.99 -2.34
C MET A 128 22.20 -5.17 -1.56
N SER A 129 22.61 -6.41 -1.29
CA SER A 129 23.86 -6.69 -0.56
C SER A 129 25.07 -6.14 -1.27
N TYR A 130 25.17 -6.36 -2.59
CA TYR A 130 26.27 -5.85 -3.40
C TYR A 130 26.23 -4.31 -3.53
N GLY A 131 25.05 -3.76 -3.84
CA GLY A 131 24.88 -2.32 -4.02
C GLY A 131 25.16 -1.51 -2.76
N PHE A 132 24.67 -1.97 -1.61
CA PHE A 132 24.95 -1.27 -0.34
C PHE A 132 26.38 -1.44 0.14
N ASN A 133 27.02 -2.58 -0.12
CA ASN A 133 28.43 -2.75 0.19
C ASN A 133 29.29 -1.78 -0.63
N ASN A 134 28.98 -1.57 -1.91
CA ASN A 134 29.66 -0.59 -2.75
C ASN A 134 29.45 0.86 -2.27
N ILE A 135 28.22 1.23 -1.90
CA ILE A 135 27.91 2.54 -1.34
C ILE A 135 28.66 2.75 -0.02
N ALA A 136 28.77 1.71 0.81
CA ALA A 136 29.51 1.73 2.08
C ALA A 136 31.05 1.65 1.90
N GLY A 137 31.57 1.79 0.70
CA GLY A 137 33.01 1.68 0.44
C GLY A 137 33.61 0.32 0.76
N GLY A 138 32.82 -0.76 0.66
CA GLY A 138 33.25 -2.11 0.95
C GLY A 138 33.31 -2.49 2.43
N GLN A 139 32.78 -1.66 3.33
CA GLN A 139 32.89 -1.85 4.79
C GLN A 139 31.63 -2.47 5.41
N LEU A 140 30.54 -2.62 4.64
CA LEU A 140 29.29 -3.21 5.15
C LEU A 140 29.43 -4.72 5.38
N ILE A 141 30.07 -5.43 4.48
CA ILE A 141 30.21 -6.88 4.54
C ILE A 141 31.65 -7.20 4.97
N THR A 142 31.78 -7.94 6.05
CA THR A 142 33.08 -8.26 6.69
C THR A 142 33.97 -9.09 5.78
N ASP A 143 33.39 -10.04 5.05
CA ASP A 143 34.11 -10.91 4.09
C ASP A 143 33.41 -10.82 2.73
N GLN A 144 34.13 -10.30 1.73
CA GLN A 144 33.60 -10.06 0.37
C GLN A 144 33.65 -11.33 -0.51
N SER A 145 33.63 -12.52 0.10
CA SER A 145 33.54 -13.79 -0.60
C SER A 145 32.15 -13.97 -1.22
N TRP A 146 32.09 -14.60 -2.41
CA TRP A 146 30.81 -14.93 -3.06
C TRP A 146 29.89 -15.80 -2.17
N THR A 147 30.48 -16.68 -1.36
CA THR A 147 29.75 -17.50 -0.39
C THR A 147 29.04 -16.65 0.67
N THR A 148 29.67 -15.57 1.13
CA THR A 148 29.07 -14.63 2.11
C THR A 148 27.91 -13.84 1.50
N TYR A 149 28.03 -13.40 0.25
CA TYR A 149 26.90 -12.76 -0.46
C TYR A 149 25.70 -13.70 -0.61
N LEU A 150 25.95 -14.98 -1.01
CA LEU A 150 24.88 -15.99 -1.09
C LEU A 150 24.24 -16.27 0.26
N PHE A 151 25.03 -16.34 1.32
CA PHE A 151 24.54 -16.53 2.67
C PHE A 151 23.65 -15.36 3.10
N ILE A 152 24.11 -14.12 2.94
CA ILE A 152 23.34 -12.91 3.24
C ILE A 152 22.04 -12.88 2.43
N ALA A 153 22.10 -13.17 1.12
CA ALA A 153 20.93 -13.23 0.25
C ALA A 153 19.91 -14.28 0.72
N THR A 154 20.37 -15.45 1.17
CA THR A 154 19.51 -16.49 1.72
C THR A 154 18.82 -16.04 3.02
N VAL A 155 19.55 -15.38 3.93
CA VAL A 155 19.02 -14.85 5.19
C VAL A 155 17.96 -13.78 4.91
N LEU A 156 18.24 -12.83 4.00
CA LEU A 156 17.29 -11.78 3.61
C LEU A 156 16.04 -12.33 2.94
N THR A 157 16.21 -13.37 2.10
CA THR A 157 15.09 -14.06 1.45
C THR A 157 14.22 -14.80 2.47
N ALA A 158 14.85 -15.46 3.45
CA ALA A 158 14.13 -16.10 4.55
C ALA A 158 13.35 -15.07 5.38
N GLY A 159 13.94 -13.89 5.61
CA GLY A 159 13.27 -12.76 6.26
C GLY A 159 12.02 -12.29 5.48
N THR A 160 12.13 -12.14 4.17
CA THR A 160 10.98 -11.79 3.32
C THR A 160 9.92 -12.88 3.33
N ALA A 161 10.29 -14.16 3.29
CA ALA A 161 9.35 -15.28 3.39
C ALA A 161 8.62 -15.29 4.74
N PHE A 162 9.32 -14.99 5.82
CA PHE A 162 8.73 -14.83 7.15
C PHE A 162 7.75 -13.65 7.22
N LEU A 163 8.09 -12.50 6.64
CA LEU A 163 7.19 -11.34 6.55
C LEU A 163 5.92 -11.66 5.77
N LEU A 164 6.05 -12.41 4.67
CA LEU A 164 4.91 -12.85 3.88
C LEU A 164 3.98 -13.76 4.72
N TRP A 165 4.55 -14.76 5.41
CA TRP A 165 3.82 -15.61 6.31
C TRP A 165 3.12 -14.81 7.42
N LEU A 166 3.82 -13.87 8.03
CA LEU A 166 3.29 -12.99 9.08
C LEU A 166 2.10 -12.15 8.57
N GLY A 167 2.21 -11.59 7.35
CA GLY A 167 1.12 -10.88 6.70
C GLY A 167 -0.10 -11.77 6.42
N GLU A 168 0.11 -13.01 6.02
CA GLU A 168 -0.96 -13.99 5.83
C GLU A 168 -1.64 -14.37 7.17
N GLN A 169 -0.87 -14.54 8.24
CA GLN A 169 -1.43 -14.79 9.57
C GLN A 169 -2.31 -13.61 10.05
N ILE A 170 -1.86 -12.37 9.84
CA ILE A 170 -2.67 -11.18 10.16
C ILE A 170 -3.96 -11.17 9.33
N THR A 171 -3.89 -11.49 8.03
CA THR A 171 -5.06 -11.53 7.16
C THR A 171 -6.06 -12.61 7.56
N ALA A 172 -5.57 -13.78 7.97
CA ALA A 172 -6.40 -14.92 8.35
C ALA A 172 -7.04 -14.74 9.74
N ASN A 173 -6.25 -14.35 10.74
CA ASN A 173 -6.63 -14.38 12.16
C ASN A 173 -6.73 -12.98 12.80
N GLY A 174 -6.28 -11.94 12.12
CA GLY A 174 -6.25 -10.57 12.59
C GLY A 174 -7.32 -9.67 11.97
N VAL A 175 -6.98 -8.41 11.77
CA VAL A 175 -7.84 -7.36 11.24
C VAL A 175 -7.28 -6.82 9.93
N GLY A 176 -8.11 -6.79 8.88
CA GLY A 176 -7.76 -6.17 7.60
C GLY A 176 -6.77 -6.99 6.75
N ASN A 177 -6.12 -6.32 5.81
CA ASN A 177 -5.08 -6.92 4.98
C ASN A 177 -3.73 -6.88 5.72
N GLY A 178 -3.17 -8.05 6.04
CA GLY A 178 -1.96 -8.14 6.85
C GLY A 178 -0.72 -7.51 6.20
N ILE A 179 -0.59 -7.58 4.88
CA ILE A 179 0.53 -6.96 4.16
C ILE A 179 0.44 -5.44 4.27
N SER A 180 -0.77 -4.88 4.06
CA SER A 180 -1.00 -3.45 4.24
C SER A 180 -0.74 -3.01 5.70
N MET A 181 -1.07 -3.86 6.67
CA MET A 181 -0.80 -3.60 8.09
C MET A 181 0.70 -3.59 8.42
N ILE A 182 1.49 -4.46 7.80
CA ILE A 182 2.95 -4.45 7.99
C ILE A 182 3.57 -3.18 7.37
N ILE A 183 3.13 -2.78 6.17
CA ILE A 183 3.56 -1.52 5.54
C ILE A 183 3.18 -0.34 6.44
N PHE A 184 1.94 -0.31 6.92
CA PHE A 184 1.46 0.72 7.85
C PHE A 184 2.32 0.80 9.11
N ALA A 185 2.64 -0.34 9.74
CA ALA A 185 3.48 -0.37 10.93
C ALA A 185 4.91 0.13 10.65
N GLY A 186 5.48 -0.21 9.49
CA GLY A 186 6.76 0.30 9.04
C GLY A 186 6.76 1.82 8.89
N LEU A 187 5.75 2.36 8.22
CA LEU A 187 5.61 3.80 8.00
C LEU A 187 5.39 4.57 9.32
N VAL A 188 4.53 4.06 10.20
CA VAL A 188 4.31 4.68 11.52
C VAL A 188 5.57 4.66 12.38
N ALA A 189 6.34 3.57 12.32
CA ALA A 189 7.59 3.45 13.06
C ALA A 189 8.69 4.42 12.58
N ALA A 190 8.61 4.92 11.35
CA ALA A 190 9.54 5.92 10.82
C ALA A 190 9.20 7.35 11.25
N ILE A 191 7.95 7.64 11.67
CA ILE A 191 7.50 9.00 12.03
C ILE A 191 8.37 9.65 13.12
N PRO A 192 8.72 8.98 14.24
CA PRO A 192 9.56 9.59 15.27
C PRO A 192 10.94 10.02 14.77
N ASN A 193 11.57 9.19 13.91
CA ASN A 193 12.87 9.52 13.32
C ASN A 193 12.79 10.74 12.40
N VAL A 194 11.76 10.82 11.56
CA VAL A 194 11.53 11.98 10.69
C VAL A 194 11.28 13.24 11.51
N ALA A 195 10.48 13.15 12.57
CA ALA A 195 10.21 14.27 13.46
C ALA A 195 11.50 14.75 14.16
N ASN A 196 12.35 13.82 14.64
CA ASN A 196 13.62 14.15 15.27
C ASN A 196 14.59 14.82 14.28
N GLN A 197 14.68 14.35 13.04
CA GLN A 197 15.52 14.96 12.02
C GLN A 197 15.05 16.39 11.67
N ILE A 198 13.74 16.61 11.55
CA ILE A 198 13.19 17.95 11.34
C ILE A 198 13.53 18.85 12.54
N TYR A 199 13.39 18.33 13.77
CA TYR A 199 13.71 19.07 14.97
C TYR A 199 15.21 19.47 15.01
N LEU A 200 16.11 18.52 14.80
CA LEU A 200 17.56 18.78 14.81
C LEU A 200 17.96 19.81 13.74
N GLN A 201 17.43 19.69 12.53
CA GLN A 201 17.78 20.57 11.42
C GLN A 201 17.23 21.99 11.59
N GLN A 202 16.04 22.13 12.17
CA GLN A 202 15.37 23.42 12.27
C GLN A 202 15.68 24.17 13.59
N PHE A 203 16.00 23.46 14.69
CA PHE A 203 16.18 24.09 15.99
C PHE A 203 17.62 24.11 16.51
N GLN A 204 18.44 23.11 16.18
CA GLN A 204 19.78 22.99 16.77
C GLN A 204 20.74 24.11 16.33
N ASN A 205 20.47 24.75 15.16
CA ASN A 205 21.27 25.84 14.62
C ASN A 205 20.45 27.12 14.37
N ALA A 206 19.32 27.30 15.07
CA ALA A 206 18.33 28.33 14.73
C ALA A 206 18.77 29.78 15.03
N GLY A 207 19.68 30.01 15.97
CA GLY A 207 20.16 31.36 16.32
C GLY A 207 19.05 32.41 16.37
N ASP A 208 19.26 33.56 15.73
CA ASP A 208 18.29 34.67 15.65
C ASP A 208 17.07 34.40 14.74
N GLN A 209 17.04 33.27 14.02
CA GLN A 209 15.95 32.91 13.09
C GLN A 209 14.90 31.97 13.70
N LEU A 210 14.89 31.78 15.00
CA LEU A 210 14.00 30.85 15.72
C LEU A 210 12.52 31.08 15.39
N PHE A 211 12.09 32.35 15.26
CA PHE A 211 10.72 32.71 14.88
C PHE A 211 10.33 32.21 13.49
N MET A 212 11.22 32.35 12.50
CA MET A 212 11.00 31.83 11.13
C MET A 212 10.93 30.31 11.07
N HIS A 213 11.72 29.62 11.88
CA HIS A 213 11.68 28.15 11.96
C HIS A 213 10.38 27.65 12.59
N ILE A 214 9.86 28.32 13.60
CA ILE A 214 8.54 28.01 14.19
C ILE A 214 7.43 28.19 13.17
N ILE A 215 7.41 29.29 12.41
CA ILE A 215 6.43 29.51 11.34
C ILE A 215 6.49 28.40 10.29
N LYS A 216 7.69 27.98 9.85
CA LYS A 216 7.86 26.87 8.92
C LYS A 216 7.28 25.56 9.44
N ILE A 217 7.50 25.22 10.72
CA ILE A 217 6.99 23.98 11.32
C ILE A 217 5.46 24.02 11.43
N VAL A 218 4.88 25.14 11.83
CA VAL A 218 3.42 25.33 11.88
C VAL A 218 2.83 25.17 10.47
N LEU A 219 3.45 25.75 9.46
CA LEU A 219 3.01 25.64 8.08
C LEU A 219 3.11 24.19 7.57
N ILE A 220 4.18 23.46 7.91
CA ILE A 220 4.33 22.03 7.60
C ILE A 220 3.19 21.24 8.25
N GLY A 221 2.90 21.47 9.53
CA GLY A 221 1.82 20.82 10.25
C GLY A 221 0.44 21.08 9.61
N LEU A 222 0.18 22.31 9.17
CA LEU A 222 -1.03 22.70 8.45
C LEU A 222 -1.16 21.98 7.10
N VAL A 223 -0.09 21.88 6.34
CA VAL A 223 -0.06 21.15 5.05
C VAL A 223 -0.31 19.66 5.28
N ILE A 224 0.34 19.04 6.26
CA ILE A 224 0.11 17.64 6.62
C ILE A 224 -1.37 17.41 6.99
N LEU A 225 -1.95 18.28 7.80
CA LEU A 225 -3.35 18.20 8.20
C LEU A 225 -4.29 18.35 7.00
N ALA A 226 -4.01 19.28 6.10
CA ALA A 226 -4.78 19.46 4.86
C ALA A 226 -4.72 18.22 3.97
N ILE A 227 -3.54 17.59 3.83
CA ILE A 227 -3.38 16.33 3.09
C ILE A 227 -4.23 15.23 3.73
N VAL A 228 -4.14 15.04 5.05
CA VAL A 228 -4.90 14.00 5.76
C VAL A 228 -6.41 14.19 5.57
N VAL A 229 -6.91 15.42 5.74
CA VAL A 229 -8.33 15.74 5.53
C VAL A 229 -8.74 15.49 4.07
N GLY A 230 -7.94 15.92 3.11
CA GLY A 230 -8.19 15.68 1.68
C GLY A 230 -8.24 14.20 1.33
N VAL A 231 -7.31 13.40 1.87
CA VAL A 231 -7.27 11.94 1.68
C VAL A 231 -8.52 11.28 2.27
N ILE A 232 -8.91 11.64 3.50
CA ILE A 232 -10.12 11.10 4.14
C ILE A 232 -11.35 11.42 3.30
N TYR A 233 -11.48 12.67 2.85
CA TYR A 233 -12.62 13.13 2.07
C TYR A 233 -12.78 12.36 0.76
N ILE A 234 -11.72 12.24 -0.02
CA ILE A 234 -11.77 11.53 -1.32
C ILE A 234 -11.91 10.01 -1.16
N GLN A 235 -11.28 9.41 -0.17
CA GLN A 235 -11.41 7.96 0.05
C GLN A 235 -12.79 7.56 0.60
N GLN A 236 -13.50 8.48 1.26
CA GLN A 236 -14.87 8.24 1.71
C GLN A 236 -15.91 8.65 0.68
N ALA A 237 -15.54 9.42 -0.32
CA ALA A 237 -16.44 9.89 -1.36
C ALA A 237 -17.02 8.74 -2.19
N VAL A 238 -18.35 8.66 -2.24
CA VAL A 238 -19.11 7.60 -2.91
C VAL A 238 -20.16 8.19 -3.81
N ARG A 239 -20.20 7.76 -5.09
CA ARG A 239 -21.31 8.03 -5.99
C ARG A 239 -22.37 6.94 -5.85
N LYS A 240 -23.56 7.31 -5.45
CA LYS A 240 -24.72 6.43 -5.33
C LYS A 240 -25.47 6.37 -6.66
N ILE A 241 -25.53 5.17 -7.28
CA ILE A 241 -26.34 4.91 -8.49
C ILE A 241 -27.67 4.31 -8.03
N PRO A 242 -28.82 4.91 -8.38
CA PRO A 242 -30.13 4.34 -8.01
C PRO A 242 -30.36 3.03 -8.73
N ILE A 243 -30.81 2.00 -8.01
CA ILE A 243 -31.21 0.70 -8.55
C ILE A 243 -32.63 0.42 -8.09
N GLN A 244 -33.43 -0.11 -9.01
CA GLN A 244 -34.77 -0.62 -8.75
C GLN A 244 -34.77 -2.12 -8.97
N TYR A 245 -35.41 -2.85 -8.05
CA TYR A 245 -35.64 -4.29 -8.17
C TYR A 245 -37.09 -4.52 -8.56
N ALA A 246 -37.31 -5.41 -9.53
CA ALA A 246 -38.68 -5.84 -9.87
C ALA A 246 -39.28 -6.54 -8.67
N LYS A 247 -40.51 -6.16 -8.26
CA LYS A 247 -41.22 -6.76 -7.14
C LYS A 247 -41.56 -8.24 -7.45
N ALA A 248 -41.17 -9.15 -6.55
CA ALA A 248 -41.88 -10.40 -6.45
C ALA A 248 -43.23 -10.10 -5.75
N VAL A 249 -44.32 -10.22 -6.45
CA VAL A 249 -45.69 -10.18 -5.88
C VAL A 249 -45.90 -11.50 -5.14
N SER A 250 -45.57 -11.50 -3.85
CA SER A 250 -46.06 -12.59 -2.96
C SER A 250 -47.34 -12.09 -2.31
N GLY A 251 -48.42 -12.87 -2.52
CA GLY A 251 -49.74 -12.53 -2.10
C GLY A 251 -49.85 -12.16 -0.60
N ASN A 252 -50.75 -11.25 -0.36
CA ASN A 252 -51.30 -10.78 0.90
C ASN A 252 -50.48 -9.71 1.67
N ASN A 253 -50.97 -8.50 1.52
CA ASN A 253 -50.87 -7.34 2.42
C ASN A 253 -49.51 -6.58 2.55
N GLN A 254 -49.69 -5.33 2.25
CA GLN A 254 -48.88 -4.13 2.45
C GLN A 254 -47.90 -3.79 1.32
N TYR A 255 -48.24 -2.67 0.69
CA TYR A 255 -47.39 -1.85 -0.17
C TYR A 255 -46.12 -1.41 0.57
N GLN A 256 -45.16 -2.29 0.76
CA GLN A 256 -43.81 -1.86 1.06
C GLN A 256 -43.24 -1.29 -0.25
N GLY A 257 -43.21 0.02 -0.35
CA GLY A 257 -42.66 0.74 -1.48
C GLY A 257 -41.33 0.17 -1.93
N ALA A 258 -41.10 0.10 -3.23
CA ALA A 258 -39.84 -0.31 -3.79
C ALA A 258 -38.70 0.32 -3.00
N LYS A 259 -37.95 -0.46 -2.22
CA LYS A 259 -36.76 0.05 -1.54
C LYS A 259 -35.80 0.53 -2.63
N ASN A 260 -35.72 1.85 -2.81
CA ASN A 260 -34.71 2.46 -3.68
C ASN A 260 -33.36 2.10 -3.09
N THR A 261 -32.77 1.05 -3.60
CA THR A 261 -31.44 0.61 -3.22
C THR A 261 -30.44 1.36 -4.10
N HIS A 262 -29.36 1.82 -3.55
CA HIS A 262 -28.33 2.49 -4.30
C HIS A 262 -27.09 1.60 -4.40
N LEU A 263 -26.47 1.57 -5.58
CA LEU A 263 -25.16 0.96 -5.79
C LEU A 263 -24.08 2.02 -5.46
N PRO A 264 -23.31 1.83 -4.38
CA PRO A 264 -22.26 2.77 -4.02
C PRO A 264 -20.99 2.50 -4.83
N LEU A 265 -20.56 3.42 -5.70
CA LEU A 265 -19.26 3.40 -6.36
C LEU A 265 -18.33 4.40 -5.67
N LYS A 266 -17.20 3.94 -5.16
CA LYS A 266 -16.17 4.81 -4.58
C LYS A 266 -15.53 5.67 -5.65
N VAL A 267 -15.22 6.94 -5.36
CA VAL A 267 -14.46 7.82 -6.25
C VAL A 267 -13.06 7.27 -6.46
N ASN A 268 -12.41 6.85 -5.38
CA ASN A 268 -11.16 6.12 -5.45
C ASN A 268 -11.43 4.63 -5.14
N SER A 269 -11.84 3.86 -6.15
CA SER A 269 -12.04 2.42 -6.02
C SER A 269 -10.72 1.65 -5.87
N ALA A 270 -9.64 2.17 -6.44
CA ALA A 270 -8.32 1.56 -6.40
C ALA A 270 -7.62 1.72 -5.03
N GLY A 271 -8.09 2.64 -4.17
CA GLY A 271 -7.47 2.89 -2.87
C GLY A 271 -6.05 3.48 -2.98
N VAL A 272 -5.14 2.99 -2.16
CA VAL A 272 -3.72 3.43 -2.12
C VAL A 272 -2.78 2.50 -2.90
N ILE A 273 -3.29 1.35 -3.34
CA ILE A 273 -2.52 0.30 -4.01
C ILE A 273 -1.78 0.81 -5.26
N PRO A 274 -2.37 1.63 -6.14
CA PRO A 274 -1.68 2.17 -7.31
C PRO A 274 -0.39 2.93 -6.99
N VAL A 275 -0.38 3.66 -5.88
CA VAL A 275 0.80 4.43 -5.44
C VAL A 275 1.90 3.50 -4.96
N ILE A 276 1.54 2.44 -4.21
CA ILE A 276 2.48 1.40 -3.76
C ILE A 276 3.06 0.68 -4.98
N PHE A 277 2.23 0.36 -5.97
CA PHE A 277 2.65 -0.32 -7.20
C PHE A 277 3.60 0.55 -8.04
N ALA A 278 3.26 1.82 -8.25
CA ALA A 278 4.09 2.75 -8.98
C ALA A 278 5.47 2.93 -8.32
N SER A 279 5.52 3.05 -6.99
CA SER A 279 6.78 3.15 -6.25
C SER A 279 7.61 1.87 -6.36
N ALA A 280 7.02 0.68 -6.17
CA ALA A 280 7.71 -0.60 -6.29
C ALA A 280 8.25 -0.82 -7.71
N PHE A 281 7.46 -0.45 -8.73
CA PHE A 281 7.85 -0.58 -10.14
C PHE A 281 9.06 0.31 -10.50
N LEU A 282 9.13 1.53 -9.97
CA LEU A 282 10.28 2.41 -10.16
C LEU A 282 11.51 1.99 -9.34
N MET A 283 11.31 1.46 -8.14
CA MET A 283 12.41 1.03 -7.27
C MET A 283 13.09 -0.24 -7.80
N THR A 284 12.36 -1.17 -8.39
CA THR A 284 12.91 -2.45 -8.84
C THR A 284 14.04 -2.30 -9.87
N PRO A 285 13.91 -1.52 -10.98
CA PRO A 285 15.01 -1.30 -11.92
C PRO A 285 16.21 -0.59 -11.29
N ARG A 286 15.97 0.34 -10.35
CA ARG A 286 17.06 1.04 -9.63
C ARG A 286 17.86 0.08 -8.75
N THR A 287 17.19 -0.83 -8.06
CA THR A 287 17.85 -1.85 -7.23
C THR A 287 18.66 -2.82 -8.07
N ILE A 288 18.13 -3.23 -9.23
CA ILE A 288 18.87 -4.07 -10.19
C ILE A 288 20.07 -3.33 -10.79
N ALA A 289 19.91 -2.04 -11.11
CA ALA A 289 21.00 -1.21 -11.65
C ALA A 289 22.19 -1.09 -10.67
N GLN A 290 21.96 -1.18 -9.37
CA GLN A 290 23.02 -1.18 -8.36
C GLN A 290 23.95 -2.41 -8.43
N LEU A 291 23.51 -3.52 -9.08
CA LEU A 291 24.35 -4.69 -9.36
C LEU A 291 25.47 -4.39 -10.37
N PHE A 292 25.25 -3.38 -11.24
CA PHE A 292 26.16 -3.05 -12.34
C PHE A 292 26.56 -1.57 -12.29
N PRO A 293 27.27 -1.10 -11.23
CA PRO A 293 27.52 0.31 -10.99
C PRO A 293 28.36 0.99 -12.09
N ASP A 294 29.18 0.23 -12.80
CA ASP A 294 30.07 0.76 -13.86
C ASP A 294 29.36 0.91 -15.21
N SER A 295 28.21 0.31 -15.41
CA SER A 295 27.46 0.41 -16.65
C SER A 295 26.87 1.80 -16.84
N SER A 296 27.01 2.39 -18.04
CA SER A 296 26.39 3.67 -18.41
C SER A 296 24.87 3.63 -18.28
N ILE A 297 24.25 2.48 -18.57
CA ILE A 297 22.81 2.27 -18.43
C ILE A 297 22.39 2.32 -16.96
N SER A 298 23.18 1.71 -16.07
CA SER A 298 22.89 1.73 -14.62
C SER A 298 23.00 3.15 -14.04
N LYS A 299 24.05 3.89 -14.41
CA LYS A 299 24.21 5.30 -14.01
C LYS A 299 23.04 6.15 -14.49
N TRP A 300 22.62 5.94 -15.74
CA TRP A 300 21.46 6.65 -16.30
C TRP A 300 20.15 6.30 -15.56
N LEU A 301 19.89 5.02 -15.30
CA LEU A 301 18.71 4.55 -14.57
C LEU A 301 18.65 5.13 -13.16
N VAL A 302 19.76 5.05 -12.41
CA VAL A 302 19.81 5.55 -11.03
C VAL A 302 19.58 7.05 -10.98
N ALA A 303 20.15 7.81 -11.92
CA ALA A 303 20.01 9.28 -11.96
C ALA A 303 18.61 9.73 -12.41
N ASN A 304 18.05 9.12 -13.47
CA ASN A 304 16.81 9.59 -14.07
C ASN A 304 15.53 9.02 -13.46
N LEU A 305 15.60 7.82 -12.85
CA LEU A 305 14.44 7.24 -12.15
C LEU A 305 14.33 7.74 -10.69
N ASP A 306 15.10 8.76 -10.30
CA ASP A 306 14.93 9.40 -9.01
C ASP A 306 13.60 10.16 -8.95
N PHE A 307 12.85 10.02 -7.83
CA PHE A 307 11.61 10.76 -7.61
C PHE A 307 11.82 12.29 -7.57
N ALA A 308 13.02 12.74 -7.25
CA ALA A 308 13.39 14.15 -7.27
C ALA A 308 13.76 14.65 -8.68
N HIS A 309 14.07 13.76 -9.64
CA HIS A 309 14.36 14.11 -11.02
C HIS A 309 13.08 14.28 -11.84
N PRO A 310 12.98 15.28 -12.75
CA PRO A 310 11.76 15.54 -13.53
C PRO A 310 11.27 14.32 -14.31
N ILE A 311 12.17 13.53 -14.90
CA ILE A 311 11.82 12.32 -15.67
C ILE A 311 11.21 11.27 -14.73
N GLY A 312 11.86 10.98 -13.60
CA GLY A 312 11.37 10.01 -12.62
C GLY A 312 10.04 10.42 -12.03
N MET A 313 9.88 11.72 -11.70
CA MET A 313 8.62 12.28 -11.20
C MET A 313 7.48 12.15 -12.22
N THR A 314 7.72 12.50 -13.49
CA THR A 314 6.71 12.39 -14.56
C THR A 314 6.32 10.93 -14.80
N LEU A 315 7.30 10.03 -14.83
CA LEU A 315 7.07 8.60 -14.97
C LEU A 315 6.29 8.03 -13.78
N TYR A 316 6.63 8.47 -12.56
CA TYR A 316 5.93 8.06 -11.33
C TYR A 316 4.44 8.42 -11.37
N VAL A 317 4.12 9.67 -11.74
CA VAL A 317 2.73 10.11 -11.88
C VAL A 317 2.01 9.36 -13.00
N GLY A 318 2.67 9.18 -14.14
CA GLY A 318 2.13 8.40 -15.25
C GLY A 318 1.79 6.96 -14.83
N LEU A 319 2.67 6.32 -14.07
CA LEU A 319 2.44 4.99 -13.51
C LEU A 319 1.30 4.98 -12.48
N ILE A 320 1.20 5.99 -11.60
CA ILE A 320 0.08 6.12 -10.66
C ILE A 320 -1.24 6.19 -11.44
N VAL A 321 -1.32 7.01 -12.47
CA VAL A 321 -2.53 7.13 -13.30
C VAL A 321 -2.84 5.80 -13.98
N ALA A 322 -1.87 5.17 -14.63
CA ALA A 322 -2.04 3.89 -15.31
C ALA A 322 -2.52 2.80 -14.35
N PHE A 323 -1.85 2.63 -13.21
CA PHE A 323 -2.24 1.64 -12.19
C PHE A 323 -3.57 1.97 -11.51
N THR A 324 -3.95 3.25 -11.39
CA THR A 324 -5.26 3.62 -10.83
C THR A 324 -6.38 3.16 -11.75
N TYR A 325 -6.26 3.39 -13.05
CA TYR A 325 -7.21 2.87 -14.03
C TYR A 325 -7.23 1.35 -14.03
N PHE A 326 -6.07 0.73 -14.14
CA PHE A 326 -5.91 -0.72 -14.12
C PHE A 326 -6.61 -1.36 -12.91
N TYR A 327 -6.29 -0.90 -11.70
CA TYR A 327 -6.80 -1.48 -10.47
C TYR A 327 -8.29 -1.17 -10.24
N ALA A 328 -8.76 0.00 -10.66
CA ALA A 328 -10.18 0.34 -10.53
C ALA A 328 -11.07 -0.62 -11.34
N PHE A 329 -10.64 -1.02 -12.55
CA PHE A 329 -11.38 -1.99 -13.37
C PHE A 329 -11.30 -3.44 -12.86
N ILE A 330 -10.18 -3.82 -12.21
CA ILE A 330 -10.09 -5.12 -11.55
C ILE A 330 -11.01 -5.17 -10.32
N GLN A 331 -10.98 -4.11 -9.51
CA GLN A 331 -11.76 -4.04 -8.26
C GLN A 331 -13.27 -3.93 -8.50
N VAL A 332 -13.65 -3.17 -9.52
CA VAL A 332 -15.04 -2.96 -9.93
C VAL A 332 -15.20 -3.50 -11.35
N ASN A 333 -15.47 -4.80 -11.49
CA ASN A 333 -15.71 -5.40 -12.80
C ASN A 333 -17.13 -5.03 -13.29
N PRO A 334 -17.27 -4.10 -14.27
CA PRO A 334 -18.59 -3.63 -14.74
C PRO A 334 -19.44 -4.73 -15.37
N GLU A 335 -18.80 -5.68 -16.06
CA GLU A 335 -19.48 -6.82 -16.70
C GLU A 335 -20.12 -7.72 -15.65
N GLN A 336 -19.34 -8.19 -14.67
CA GLN A 336 -19.85 -9.02 -13.57
C GLN A 336 -20.94 -8.29 -12.77
N MET A 337 -20.74 -6.98 -12.56
CA MET A 337 -21.72 -6.15 -11.85
C MET A 337 -23.06 -6.07 -12.61
N ALA A 338 -23.03 -5.82 -13.92
CA ALA A 338 -24.23 -5.77 -14.76
C ALA A 338 -24.93 -7.14 -14.83
N GLU A 339 -24.14 -8.23 -14.91
CA GLU A 339 -24.68 -9.59 -14.90
C GLU A 339 -25.33 -9.94 -13.55
N ASN A 340 -24.69 -9.61 -12.43
CA ASN A 340 -25.26 -9.83 -11.09
C ASN A 340 -26.55 -9.04 -10.87
N LEU A 341 -26.61 -7.78 -11.33
CA LEU A 341 -27.85 -6.98 -11.30
C LEU A 341 -28.94 -7.65 -12.11
N LYS A 342 -28.64 -8.11 -13.33
CA LYS A 342 -29.60 -8.82 -14.19
C LYS A 342 -30.10 -10.11 -13.52
N LYS A 343 -29.22 -10.91 -12.91
CA LYS A 343 -29.60 -12.15 -12.18
C LYS A 343 -30.50 -11.88 -10.97
N GLN A 344 -30.35 -10.72 -10.34
CA GLN A 344 -31.16 -10.28 -9.20
C GLN A 344 -32.41 -9.50 -9.61
N ASN A 345 -32.76 -9.44 -10.90
CA ASN A 345 -33.86 -8.63 -11.44
C ASN A 345 -33.78 -7.14 -11.05
N GLY A 346 -32.53 -6.65 -10.85
CA GLY A 346 -32.24 -5.25 -10.60
C GLY A 346 -31.91 -4.51 -11.90
N TYR A 347 -32.36 -3.27 -12.01
CA TYR A 347 -32.06 -2.41 -13.15
C TYR A 347 -31.83 -0.97 -12.71
N VAL A 348 -31.06 -0.25 -13.51
CA VAL A 348 -30.89 1.19 -13.36
C VAL A 348 -32.04 1.90 -14.07
N PRO A 349 -32.79 2.82 -13.43
CA PRO A 349 -33.90 3.53 -14.06
C PRO A 349 -33.47 4.17 -15.38
N GLY A 350 -34.23 3.91 -16.44
CA GLY A 350 -33.98 4.42 -17.81
C GLY A 350 -32.90 3.68 -18.61
N ILE A 351 -32.29 2.59 -18.07
CA ILE A 351 -31.26 1.81 -18.74
C ILE A 351 -31.66 0.34 -18.83
N ARG A 352 -31.52 -0.25 -20.03
CA ARG A 352 -31.84 -1.68 -20.23
C ARG A 352 -30.84 -2.57 -19.46
N PRO A 353 -31.31 -3.62 -18.76
CA PRO A 353 -30.45 -4.60 -18.11
C PRO A 353 -29.51 -5.30 -19.10
N GLY A 354 -28.27 -5.59 -18.67
CA GLY A 354 -27.25 -6.25 -19.49
C GLY A 354 -26.20 -5.27 -20.03
N LYS A 355 -25.84 -5.38 -21.31
CA LYS A 355 -24.76 -4.58 -21.95
C LYS A 355 -24.92 -3.07 -21.81
N ALA A 356 -26.12 -2.54 -21.85
CA ALA A 356 -26.36 -1.11 -21.66
C ALA A 356 -26.02 -0.66 -20.23
N THR A 357 -26.34 -1.48 -19.22
CA THR A 357 -25.96 -1.22 -17.83
C THR A 357 -24.45 -1.31 -17.64
N GLU A 358 -23.79 -2.29 -18.25
CA GLU A 358 -22.32 -2.41 -18.26
C GLU A 358 -21.66 -1.16 -18.83
N GLN A 359 -22.06 -0.71 -20.02
CA GLN A 359 -21.53 0.50 -20.66
C GLN A 359 -21.74 1.76 -19.80
N TYR A 360 -22.89 1.87 -19.16
CA TYR A 360 -23.20 2.99 -18.27
C TYR A 360 -22.29 2.99 -17.04
N VAL A 361 -22.13 1.85 -16.36
CA VAL A 361 -21.25 1.71 -15.20
C VAL A 361 -19.80 1.95 -15.58
N THR A 362 -19.35 1.41 -16.72
CA THR A 362 -18.01 1.64 -17.27
C THR A 362 -17.75 3.13 -17.48
N LYS A 363 -18.68 3.86 -18.10
CA LYS A 363 -18.55 5.32 -18.34
C LYS A 363 -18.44 6.11 -17.02
N ILE A 364 -19.23 5.74 -16.01
CA ILE A 364 -19.14 6.35 -14.67
C ILE A 364 -17.80 6.02 -14.02
N LEU A 365 -17.38 4.76 -14.08
CA LEU A 365 -16.12 4.31 -13.51
C LEU A 365 -14.93 5.06 -14.11
N TYR A 366 -14.88 5.23 -15.44
CA TYR A 366 -13.84 6.03 -16.10
C TYR A 366 -13.76 7.46 -15.56
N ARG A 367 -14.89 8.13 -15.38
CA ARG A 367 -14.94 9.51 -14.88
C ARG A 367 -14.51 9.60 -13.41
N LEU A 368 -14.96 8.65 -12.57
CA LEU A 368 -14.59 8.61 -11.16
C LEU A 368 -13.09 8.29 -10.99
N THR A 369 -12.60 7.33 -11.76
CA THR A 369 -11.18 6.94 -11.74
C THR A 369 -10.27 8.08 -12.18
N PHE A 370 -10.70 8.90 -13.17
CA PHE A 370 -9.94 10.07 -13.60
C PHE A 370 -9.73 11.07 -12.45
N ILE A 371 -10.80 11.39 -11.70
CA ILE A 371 -10.72 12.26 -10.52
C ILE A 371 -9.82 11.65 -9.45
N GLY A 372 -9.99 10.34 -9.18
CA GLY A 372 -9.15 9.61 -8.24
C GLY A 372 -7.68 9.59 -8.63
N ALA A 373 -7.36 9.40 -9.91
CA ALA A 373 -6.00 9.35 -10.44
C ALA A 373 -5.29 10.71 -10.33
N ILE A 374 -5.97 11.81 -10.70
CA ILE A 374 -5.43 13.18 -10.53
C ILE A 374 -5.16 13.46 -9.06
N PHE A 375 -6.09 13.10 -8.19
CA PHE A 375 -5.92 13.30 -6.75
C PHE A 375 -4.74 12.52 -6.19
N LEU A 376 -4.60 11.23 -6.53
CA LEU A 376 -3.47 10.40 -6.10
C LEU A 376 -2.13 10.93 -6.63
N GLY A 377 -2.10 11.35 -7.90
CA GLY A 377 -0.92 11.97 -8.51
C GLY A 377 -0.54 13.28 -7.81
N ALA A 378 -1.51 14.17 -7.58
CA ALA A 378 -1.28 15.44 -6.90
C ALA A 378 -0.74 15.25 -5.48
N ILE A 379 -1.33 14.35 -4.68
CA ILE A 379 -0.85 14.08 -3.31
C ILE A 379 0.53 13.42 -3.33
N SER A 380 0.84 12.59 -4.30
CA SER A 380 2.15 11.95 -4.41
C SER A 380 3.28 12.92 -4.75
N ILE A 381 2.97 13.97 -5.53
CA ILE A 381 3.94 15.02 -5.90
C ILE A 381 4.09 16.09 -4.82
N LEU A 382 3.00 16.42 -4.14
CA LEU A 382 2.93 17.56 -3.22
C LEU A 382 4.08 17.60 -2.20
N PRO A 383 4.49 16.50 -1.54
CA PRO A 383 5.64 16.52 -0.63
C PRO A 383 6.98 16.75 -1.33
N LEU A 384 7.15 16.21 -2.54
CA LEU A 384 8.37 16.38 -3.32
C LEU A 384 8.58 17.86 -3.70
N VAL A 385 7.50 18.55 -4.05
CA VAL A 385 7.51 19.98 -4.34
C VAL A 385 7.71 20.78 -3.06
N PHE A 386 7.00 20.39 -1.99
CA PHE A 386 7.04 21.12 -0.73
C PHE A 386 8.41 21.05 -0.05
N THR A 387 9.09 19.90 -0.07
CA THR A 387 10.45 19.76 0.49
C THR A 387 11.47 20.59 -0.27
N LYS A 388 11.32 20.76 -1.58
CA LYS A 388 12.17 21.65 -2.38
C LYS A 388 11.95 23.11 -2.02
N ILE A 389 10.70 23.55 -1.85
CA ILE A 389 10.35 24.95 -1.52
C ILE A 389 10.73 25.28 -0.07
N ALA A 390 10.47 24.38 0.86
CA ALA A 390 10.69 24.60 2.29
C ALA A 390 12.12 24.25 2.76
N THR A 391 13.01 23.80 1.85
CA THR A 391 14.39 23.37 2.18
C THR A 391 14.44 22.37 3.33
N LEU A 392 13.54 21.37 3.29
CA LEU A 392 13.45 20.33 4.31
C LEU A 392 14.41 19.17 4.04
N PRO A 393 14.77 18.40 5.08
CA PRO A 393 15.59 17.21 4.89
C PRO A 393 14.92 16.23 3.92
N PRO A 394 15.73 15.47 3.15
CA PRO A 394 15.21 14.45 2.24
C PRO A 394 14.30 13.42 2.92
N SER A 395 14.50 13.14 4.19
CA SER A 395 13.63 12.29 5.01
C SER A 395 12.21 12.83 5.15
N ALA A 396 11.99 14.13 5.04
CA ALA A 396 10.67 14.75 5.05
C ALA A 396 9.89 14.54 3.73
N GLN A 397 10.56 14.12 2.64
CA GLN A 397 9.90 13.75 1.36
C GLN A 397 8.95 12.56 1.51
N ILE A 398 9.13 11.79 2.56
CA ILE A 398 8.33 10.61 2.89
C ILE A 398 6.87 10.99 3.25
N GLY A 399 6.60 12.26 3.60
CA GLY A 399 5.34 12.66 4.21
C GLY A 399 4.07 12.37 3.40
N GLY A 400 4.04 12.54 2.07
CA GLY A 400 2.76 12.50 1.33
C GLY A 400 2.30 11.11 0.95
N THR A 401 3.14 10.32 0.32
CA THR A 401 2.79 8.93 -0.06
C THR A 401 2.62 8.07 1.18
N SER A 402 3.48 8.26 2.19
CA SER A 402 3.37 7.55 3.46
C SER A 402 2.11 7.93 4.23
N LEU A 403 1.76 9.22 4.29
CA LEU A 403 0.51 9.68 4.90
C LEU A 403 -0.71 9.13 4.17
N LEU A 404 -0.69 9.10 2.84
CA LEU A 404 -1.77 8.54 2.03
C LEU A 404 -1.97 7.05 2.36
N ILE A 405 -0.87 6.28 2.46
CA ILE A 405 -0.91 4.86 2.81
C ILE A 405 -1.39 4.68 4.26
N ILE A 406 -0.85 5.44 5.21
CA ILE A 406 -1.24 5.37 6.62
C ILE A 406 -2.74 5.63 6.78
N VAL A 407 -3.24 6.73 6.22
CA VAL A 407 -4.66 7.09 6.30
C VAL A 407 -5.53 6.08 5.58
N GLY A 408 -5.09 5.61 4.40
CA GLY A 408 -5.81 4.63 3.60
C GLY A 408 -5.98 3.30 4.31
N VAL A 409 -4.91 2.75 4.83
CA VAL A 409 -4.93 1.48 5.58
C VAL A 409 -5.74 1.61 6.87
N ALA A 410 -5.60 2.73 7.60
CA ALA A 410 -6.39 3.00 8.79
C ALA A 410 -7.90 3.02 8.49
N LEU A 411 -8.32 3.72 7.42
CA LEU A 411 -9.73 3.79 7.01
C LEU A 411 -10.26 2.42 6.55
N GLU A 412 -9.48 1.66 5.79
CA GLU A 412 -9.86 0.31 5.33
C GLU A 412 -10.02 -0.65 6.51
N THR A 413 -9.08 -0.59 7.46
CA THR A 413 -9.13 -1.38 8.70
C THR A 413 -10.34 -1.03 9.54
N MET A 414 -10.65 0.26 9.73
CA MET A 414 -11.85 0.72 10.44
C MET A 414 -13.12 0.22 9.78
N LYS A 415 -13.26 0.33 8.45
CA LYS A 415 -14.42 -0.19 7.71
C LYS A 415 -14.58 -1.70 7.85
N THR A 416 -13.47 -2.43 7.87
CA THR A 416 -13.48 -3.90 8.08
C THR A 416 -13.99 -4.24 9.48
N LEU A 417 -13.54 -3.52 10.51
CA LEU A 417 -14.01 -3.68 11.90
C LEU A 417 -15.49 -3.34 12.03
N GLU A 418 -15.94 -2.22 11.44
CA GLU A 418 -17.35 -1.82 11.44
C GLU A 418 -18.23 -2.89 10.77
N SER A 419 -17.80 -3.43 9.63
CA SER A 419 -18.56 -4.48 8.92
C SER A 419 -18.68 -5.77 9.75
N GLN A 420 -17.62 -6.14 10.49
CA GLN A 420 -17.65 -7.29 11.40
C GLN A 420 -18.60 -7.07 12.59
N LEU A 421 -18.67 -5.86 13.10
CA LEU A 421 -19.54 -5.48 14.19
C LEU A 421 -21.03 -5.54 13.78
N VAL A 422 -21.36 -5.02 12.60
CA VAL A 422 -22.73 -5.04 12.04
C VAL A 422 -23.20 -6.47 11.79
N LYS A 423 -22.36 -7.33 11.21
CA LYS A 423 -22.70 -8.76 10.96
C LYS A 423 -23.09 -9.51 12.24
N ARG A 424 -22.55 -9.12 13.40
CA ARG A 424 -22.89 -9.77 14.68
C ARG A 424 -24.18 -9.26 15.30
N HIS A 425 -24.49 -7.99 15.16
CA HIS A 425 -25.81 -7.48 15.61
C HIS A 425 -26.95 -8.23 14.93
N TYR A 426 -26.80 -8.54 13.65
CA TYR A 426 -27.79 -9.34 12.90
C TYR A 426 -27.90 -10.79 13.39
N LYS A 427 -26.78 -11.46 13.74
CA LYS A 427 -26.81 -12.82 14.31
C LYS A 427 -27.39 -12.89 15.72
N GLY A 428 -27.31 -11.81 16.50
CA GLY A 428 -27.88 -11.70 17.83
C GLY A 428 -29.41 -11.68 17.84
N PHE A 429 -30.04 -11.14 16.79
CA PHE A 429 -31.50 -11.14 16.63
C PHE A 429 -32.05 -12.52 16.27
N ILE A 430 -31.34 -13.34 15.51
CA ILE A 430 -31.80 -14.67 15.09
C ILE A 430 -31.69 -15.69 16.24
N LYS A 431 -30.76 -15.53 17.18
CA LYS A 431 -30.63 -16.43 18.35
C LYS A 431 -31.68 -16.20 19.47
N LYS A 432 -32.47 -15.13 19.39
CA LYS A 432 -33.55 -14.84 20.37
C LYS A 432 -34.92 -15.39 19.97
N VAL A 433 -35.02 -16.14 18.88
CA VAL A 433 -36.29 -16.72 18.37
C VAL A 433 -36.36 -18.26 18.56
N ASN A 434 -35.42 -18.86 19.30
CA ASN A 434 -35.52 -20.26 19.75
C ASN A 434 -35.55 -20.34 21.26
#